data_09263298b6a38d9c1db6595c0e12271e
#
_entry.id   09263298b6a38d9c1db6595c0e12271e
#
_cell.length_a   1.000
_cell.length_b   1.000
_cell.length_c   1.000
_cell.angle_alpha   90.00
_cell.angle_beta   90.00
_cell.angle_gamma   90.00
#
_symmetry.space_group_name_H-M   'P 1'
#
loop_
_entity.id
_entity.type
_entity.pdbx_description
1 polymer ?
#
loop_
_entity_poly.entity_id
_entity_poly.type
_entity_poly.pdbx_seq_one_letter_code
_entity_poly.pdbx_strand_id
1 'polypeptide(L)'
;MNRLFADAFYWVALFSPRDSWHERVRAFAASLQTYHLYTTEEVLTEFLAYYSSTDSIYRLRAARWVRILLDDPRLSILPQTHDNFMDGLALYEARADKHYSLIDCISMQAMRRENLTDVLTNDHHFRQEGFRILFE
;
A
#
# COMPACT_ATOMS: atom_id res chain seq x y z
N MET A 1 -7.02 8.16 -17.15
CA MET A 1 -5.83 7.83 -16.33
C MET A 1 -6.25 6.97 -15.16
N ASN A 2 -5.52 5.88 -14.93
CA ASN A 2 -5.76 5.03 -13.78
C ASN A 2 -5.23 5.70 -12.50
N ARG A 3 -6.06 5.74 -11.48
CA ARG A 3 -5.70 6.23 -10.15
C ARG A 3 -5.86 5.06 -9.18
N LEU A 4 -4.77 4.62 -8.59
CA LEU A 4 -4.71 3.37 -7.83
C LEU A 4 -4.01 3.60 -6.49
N PHE A 5 -4.51 2.95 -5.45
CA PHE A 5 -3.84 2.94 -4.15
C PHE A 5 -3.01 1.66 -4.04
N ALA A 6 -1.78 1.77 -3.60
CA ALA A 6 -0.89 0.63 -3.42
C ALA A 6 -0.71 0.32 -1.93
N ASP A 7 -1.12 -0.88 -1.55
CA ASP A 7 -0.93 -1.44 -0.22
C ASP A 7 0.44 -2.11 -0.12
N ALA A 8 0.87 -2.46 1.09
CA ALA A 8 2.16 -3.11 1.33
C ALA A 8 2.31 -4.41 0.53
N PHE A 9 1.23 -5.15 0.34
CA PHE A 9 1.22 -6.34 -0.54
C PHE A 9 1.87 -6.05 -1.90
N TYR A 10 1.47 -4.94 -2.52
CA TYR A 10 1.97 -4.57 -3.86
C TYR A 10 3.47 -4.29 -3.84
N TRP A 11 3.91 -3.51 -2.86
CA TRP A 11 5.33 -3.16 -2.76
C TRP A 11 6.20 -4.37 -2.45
N VAL A 12 5.76 -5.25 -1.54
CA VAL A 12 6.49 -6.48 -1.22
C VAL A 12 6.59 -7.39 -2.45
N ALA A 13 5.46 -7.62 -3.13
CA ALA A 13 5.43 -8.50 -4.31
C ALA A 13 6.28 -7.95 -5.44
N LEU A 14 6.26 -6.64 -5.65
CA LEU A 14 7.04 -6.01 -6.71
C LEU A 14 8.55 -6.04 -6.42
N PHE A 15 8.92 -5.82 -5.16
CA PHE A 15 10.33 -5.77 -4.73
C PHE A 15 10.98 -7.15 -4.62
N SER A 16 10.25 -8.16 -4.13
CA SER A 16 10.80 -9.47 -3.77
C SER A 16 10.59 -10.51 -4.87
N PRO A 17 11.63 -10.92 -5.60
CA PRO A 17 11.48 -11.98 -6.61
C PRO A 17 11.02 -13.31 -6.05
N ARG A 18 11.18 -13.54 -4.75
CA ARG A 18 10.75 -14.77 -4.07
C ARG A 18 9.29 -14.76 -3.62
N ASP A 19 8.63 -13.59 -3.68
CA ASP A 19 7.22 -13.51 -3.34
C ASP A 19 6.39 -14.25 -4.39
N SER A 20 5.42 -15.04 -3.95
CA SER A 20 4.61 -15.86 -4.84
C SER A 20 3.79 -15.04 -5.86
N TRP A 21 3.57 -13.76 -5.56
CA TRP A 21 2.85 -12.84 -6.45
C TRP A 21 3.77 -12.00 -7.33
N HIS A 22 5.08 -12.17 -7.21
CA HIS A 22 6.05 -11.30 -7.88
C HIS A 22 5.82 -11.18 -9.37
N GLU A 23 5.74 -12.32 -10.09
CA GLU A 23 5.61 -12.30 -11.55
C GLU A 23 4.30 -11.65 -11.98
N ARG A 24 3.21 -11.94 -11.27
CA ARG A 24 1.90 -11.39 -11.60
C ARG A 24 1.83 -9.90 -11.35
N VAL A 25 2.39 -9.43 -10.23
CA VAL A 25 2.41 -8.01 -9.90
C VAL A 25 3.36 -7.26 -10.83
N ARG A 26 4.51 -7.83 -11.13
CA ARG A 26 5.47 -7.23 -12.07
C ARG A 26 4.86 -7.06 -13.47
N ALA A 27 4.16 -8.10 -13.95
CA ALA A 27 3.48 -8.02 -15.25
C ALA A 27 2.40 -6.95 -15.26
N PHE A 28 1.64 -6.83 -14.18
CA PHE A 28 0.64 -5.79 -14.03
C PHE A 28 1.28 -4.40 -14.08
N ALA A 29 2.36 -4.19 -13.31
CA ALA A 29 3.06 -2.90 -13.27
C ALA A 29 3.58 -2.51 -14.65
N ALA A 30 4.12 -3.47 -15.40
CA ALA A 30 4.62 -3.22 -16.75
C ALA A 30 3.50 -2.89 -17.74
N SER A 31 2.28 -3.33 -17.49
CA SER A 31 1.13 -3.07 -18.35
C SER A 31 0.53 -1.68 -18.18
N LEU A 32 0.84 -1.00 -17.08
CA LEU A 32 0.29 0.34 -16.80
C LEU A 32 0.91 1.37 -17.76
N GLN A 33 0.06 2.13 -18.41
CA GLN A 33 0.51 3.17 -19.35
C GLN A 33 0.34 4.55 -18.73
N THR A 34 -0.88 5.05 -18.68
CA THR A 34 -1.16 6.34 -18.05
C THR A 34 -1.77 6.09 -16.69
N TYR A 35 -1.04 6.43 -15.63
CA TYR A 35 -1.48 6.12 -14.26
C TYR A 35 -0.89 7.07 -13.24
N HIS A 36 -1.54 7.12 -12.09
CA HIS A 36 -0.99 7.74 -10.89
C HIS A 36 -1.25 6.83 -9.70
N LEU A 37 -0.20 6.51 -8.95
CA LEU A 37 -0.29 5.67 -7.75
C LEU A 37 -0.31 6.54 -6.50
N TYR A 38 -1.00 6.05 -5.50
CA TYR A 38 -1.06 6.65 -4.16
C TYR A 38 -0.66 5.58 -3.15
N THR A 39 0.06 5.98 -2.14
CA THR A 39 0.33 5.14 -0.97
C THR A 39 0.48 6.07 0.24
N THR A 40 0.77 5.51 1.41
CA THR A 40 1.01 6.31 2.61
C THR A 40 2.38 5.99 3.18
N GLU A 41 2.90 6.88 4.02
CA GLU A 41 4.13 6.60 4.77
C GLU A 41 3.93 5.41 5.70
N GLU A 42 2.73 5.22 6.26
CA GLU A 42 2.41 4.06 7.10
C GLU A 42 2.57 2.75 6.33
N VAL A 43 2.07 2.71 5.07
CA VAL A 43 2.23 1.53 4.20
C VAL A 43 3.70 1.27 3.93
N LEU A 44 4.50 2.29 3.67
CA LEU A 44 5.94 2.14 3.44
C LEU A 44 6.66 1.71 4.71
N THR A 45 6.20 2.14 5.88
CA THR A 45 6.70 1.67 7.17
C THR A 45 6.44 0.17 7.32
N GLU A 46 5.23 -0.28 6.97
CA GLU A 46 4.89 -1.71 6.98
C GLU A 46 5.74 -2.50 6.00
N PHE A 47 5.95 -1.98 4.79
CA PHE A 47 6.84 -2.58 3.80
C PHE A 47 8.25 -2.78 4.37
N LEU A 48 8.83 -1.74 4.95
CA LEU A 48 10.18 -1.82 5.52
C LEU A 48 10.25 -2.76 6.72
N ALA A 49 9.15 -2.93 7.45
CA ALA A 49 9.11 -3.87 8.56
C ALA A 49 9.34 -5.32 8.12
N TYR A 50 8.94 -5.68 6.89
CA TYR A 50 9.22 -7.00 6.33
C TYR A 50 10.71 -7.31 6.25
N TYR A 51 11.54 -6.28 6.07
CA TYR A 51 12.98 -6.43 5.85
C TYR A 51 13.80 -6.02 7.06
N SER A 52 13.16 -5.69 8.17
CA SER A 52 13.85 -5.22 9.38
C SER A 52 14.74 -6.29 10.02
N SER A 53 14.36 -7.57 9.87
CA SER A 53 15.10 -8.71 10.43
C SER A 53 15.83 -9.53 9.36
N THR A 54 15.86 -9.07 8.11
CA THR A 54 16.63 -9.70 7.05
C THR A 54 18.10 -9.28 7.18
N ASP A 55 18.98 -9.86 6.33
CA ASP A 55 20.36 -9.41 6.32
C ASP A 55 20.47 -7.95 5.89
N SER A 56 21.63 -7.34 6.16
CA SER A 56 21.83 -5.91 5.93
C SER A 56 21.71 -5.53 4.45
N ILE A 57 21.98 -6.44 3.53
CA ILE A 57 21.91 -6.17 2.09
C ILE A 57 20.44 -5.95 1.69
N TYR A 58 19.55 -6.86 2.08
CA TYR A 58 18.13 -6.72 1.76
C TYR A 58 17.52 -5.51 2.45
N ARG A 59 17.86 -5.30 3.70
CA ARG A 59 17.38 -4.16 4.47
C ARG A 59 17.75 -2.85 3.79
N LEU A 60 19.00 -2.71 3.34
CA LEU A 60 19.49 -1.50 2.67
C LEU A 60 18.90 -1.34 1.27
N ARG A 61 18.70 -2.44 0.54
CA ARG A 61 18.04 -2.39 -0.77
C ARG A 61 16.60 -1.91 -0.65
N ALA A 62 15.88 -2.41 0.35
CA ALA A 62 14.49 -1.97 0.59
C ALA A 62 14.44 -0.48 0.91
N ALA A 63 15.33 0.00 1.78
CA ALA A 63 15.41 1.41 2.12
C ALA A 63 15.74 2.28 0.89
N ARG A 64 16.68 1.83 0.06
CA ARG A 64 17.04 2.53 -1.17
C ARG A 64 15.86 2.61 -2.13
N TRP A 65 15.10 1.53 -2.25
CA TRP A 65 13.93 1.53 -3.13
C TRP A 65 12.88 2.53 -2.66
N VAL A 66 12.65 2.63 -1.36
CA VAL A 66 11.75 3.65 -0.81
C VAL A 66 12.22 5.05 -1.18
N ARG A 67 13.54 5.32 -1.13
CA ARG A 67 14.05 6.62 -1.55
C ARG A 67 13.81 6.89 -3.03
N ILE A 68 13.90 5.87 -3.88
CA ILE A 68 13.56 5.99 -5.30
C ILE A 68 12.07 6.29 -5.47
N LEU A 69 11.21 5.60 -4.71
CA LEU A 69 9.77 5.85 -4.76
C LEU A 69 9.42 7.27 -4.35
N LEU A 70 10.13 7.84 -3.38
CA LEU A 70 9.90 9.23 -2.94
C LEU A 70 10.12 10.25 -4.05
N ASP A 71 10.93 9.92 -5.05
CA ASP A 71 11.25 10.80 -6.17
C ASP A 71 10.43 10.50 -7.43
N ASP A 72 9.56 9.50 -7.42
CA ASP A 72 8.78 9.13 -8.60
C ASP A 72 7.59 10.09 -8.77
N PRO A 73 7.54 10.86 -9.88
CA PRO A 73 6.46 11.83 -10.10
C PRO A 73 5.08 11.17 -10.32
N ARG A 74 5.04 9.85 -10.58
CA ARG A 74 3.80 9.10 -10.77
C ARG A 74 3.27 8.50 -9.48
N LEU A 75 3.91 8.79 -8.35
CA LEU A 75 3.53 8.28 -7.04
C LEU A 75 3.36 9.44 -6.07
N SER A 76 2.19 9.50 -5.43
CA SER A 76 1.94 10.39 -4.29
C SER A 76 2.03 9.59 -3.01
N ILE A 77 2.98 9.95 -2.16
CA ILE A 77 3.15 9.33 -0.85
C ILE A 77 2.55 10.29 0.18
N LEU A 78 1.39 9.90 0.72
CA LEU A 78 0.66 10.72 1.68
C LEU A 78 1.38 10.66 3.04
N PRO A 79 1.69 11.81 3.64
CA PRO A 79 2.46 11.84 4.88
C PRO A 79 1.65 11.38 6.08
N GLN A 80 2.36 10.87 7.10
CA GLN A 80 1.78 10.59 8.40
C GLN A 80 1.39 11.91 9.06
N THR A 81 0.15 11.97 9.55
CA THR A 81 -0.31 13.11 10.32
C THR A 81 -1.13 12.60 11.51
N HIS A 82 -1.21 13.41 12.54
CA HIS A 82 -2.06 13.10 13.69
C HIS A 82 -3.52 12.96 13.26
N ASP A 83 -4.01 13.84 12.39
CA ASP A 83 -5.39 13.79 11.91
C ASP A 83 -5.68 12.50 11.16
N ASN A 84 -4.75 12.03 10.32
CA ASN A 84 -4.92 10.78 9.58
C ASN A 84 -4.91 9.58 10.52
N PHE A 85 -4.08 9.61 11.56
CA PHE A 85 -4.09 8.59 12.60
C PHE A 85 -5.45 8.55 13.29
N MET A 86 -6.00 9.70 13.67
CA MET A 86 -7.29 9.78 14.35
C MET A 86 -8.45 9.32 13.45
N ASP A 87 -8.41 9.64 12.16
CA ASP A 87 -9.40 9.15 11.20
C ASP A 87 -9.37 7.63 11.08
N GLY A 88 -8.17 7.06 11.02
CA GLY A 88 -7.99 5.60 10.99
C GLY A 88 -8.50 4.95 12.27
N LEU A 89 -8.20 5.55 13.42
CA LEU A 89 -8.64 5.04 14.71
C LEU A 89 -10.16 5.03 14.80
N ALA A 90 -10.82 6.07 14.30
CA ALA A 90 -12.29 6.15 14.28
C ALA A 90 -12.89 5.01 13.46
N LEU A 91 -12.33 4.69 12.31
CA LEU A 91 -12.79 3.56 11.50
C LEU A 91 -12.52 2.23 12.19
N TYR A 92 -11.35 2.09 12.80
CA TYR A 92 -10.99 0.89 13.56
C TYR A 92 -12.02 0.60 14.65
N GLU A 93 -12.43 1.64 15.38
CA GLU A 93 -13.48 1.52 16.42
C GLU A 93 -14.84 1.18 15.82
N ALA A 94 -15.19 1.79 14.67
CA ALA A 94 -16.49 1.60 14.03
C ALA A 94 -16.63 0.22 13.36
N ARG A 95 -15.53 -0.50 13.15
CA ARG A 95 -15.51 -1.81 12.48
C ARG A 95 -14.94 -2.90 13.40
N ALA A 96 -15.37 -2.92 14.65
CA ALA A 96 -14.84 -3.84 15.67
C ALA A 96 -14.97 -5.32 15.27
N ASP A 97 -15.90 -5.66 14.39
CA ASP A 97 -16.17 -7.03 13.93
C ASP A 97 -15.38 -7.43 12.67
N LYS A 98 -14.58 -6.52 12.07
CA LYS A 98 -14.00 -6.74 10.74
C LYS A 98 -12.55 -7.19 10.73
N HIS A 99 -11.84 -7.16 11.83
CA HIS A 99 -10.43 -7.56 11.93
C HIS A 99 -9.47 -6.72 11.07
N TYR A 100 -9.86 -5.51 10.66
CA TYR A 100 -8.95 -4.60 9.97
C TYR A 100 -7.82 -4.19 10.90
N SER A 101 -6.59 -4.11 10.39
CA SER A 101 -5.52 -3.47 11.15
C SER A 101 -5.73 -1.95 11.14
N LEU A 102 -5.03 -1.26 12.05
CA LEU A 102 -5.08 0.20 12.04
C LEU A 102 -4.49 0.78 10.75
N ILE A 103 -3.43 0.16 10.22
CA ILE A 103 -2.86 0.57 8.93
C ILE A 103 -3.89 0.42 7.82
N ASP A 104 -4.64 -0.69 7.80
CA ASP A 104 -5.73 -0.85 6.83
C ASP A 104 -6.73 0.30 6.94
N CYS A 105 -7.13 0.64 8.16
CA CYS A 105 -8.09 1.72 8.39
C CYS A 105 -7.55 3.07 7.94
N ILE A 106 -6.28 3.35 8.20
CA ILE A 106 -5.63 4.57 7.74
C ILE A 106 -5.61 4.62 6.21
N SER A 107 -5.28 3.49 5.56
CA SER A 107 -5.28 3.37 4.10
C SER A 107 -6.68 3.59 3.52
N MET A 108 -7.70 2.97 4.11
CA MET A 108 -9.09 3.11 3.66
C MET A 108 -9.57 4.55 3.74
N GLN A 109 -9.25 5.24 4.83
CA GLN A 109 -9.62 6.65 5.00
C GLN A 109 -8.85 7.54 4.02
N ALA A 110 -7.58 7.23 3.77
CA ALA A 110 -6.78 7.94 2.76
C ALA A 110 -7.39 7.78 1.37
N MET A 111 -7.82 6.57 1.02
CA MET A 111 -8.49 6.31 -0.26
C MET A 111 -9.76 7.15 -0.40
N ARG A 112 -10.54 7.26 0.66
CA ARG A 112 -11.77 8.06 0.66
C ARG A 112 -11.49 9.54 0.44
N ARG A 113 -10.47 10.07 1.14
CA ARG A 113 -10.09 11.48 0.98
C ARG A 113 -9.64 11.79 -0.44
N GLU A 114 -8.96 10.84 -1.07
CA GLU A 114 -8.43 11.01 -2.43
C GLU A 114 -9.42 10.55 -3.51
N ASN A 115 -10.61 10.12 -3.13
CA ASN A 115 -11.63 9.59 -4.04
C ASN A 115 -11.12 8.41 -4.88
N LEU A 116 -10.41 7.49 -4.23
CA LEU A 116 -9.89 6.27 -4.86
C LEU A 116 -10.82 5.10 -4.56
N THR A 117 -11.01 4.24 -5.56
CA THR A 117 -11.85 3.05 -5.43
C THR A 117 -11.07 1.75 -5.65
N ASP A 118 -9.96 1.81 -6.38
CA ASP A 118 -9.18 0.64 -6.75
C ASP A 118 -7.91 0.54 -5.91
N VAL A 119 -7.65 -0.65 -5.38
CA VAL A 119 -6.49 -0.88 -4.52
C VAL A 119 -5.69 -2.08 -4.99
N LEU A 120 -4.37 -1.89 -5.04
CA LEU A 120 -3.39 -2.90 -5.42
C LEU A 120 -3.08 -3.75 -4.19
N THR A 121 -3.96 -4.71 -3.92
CA THR A 121 -3.84 -5.63 -2.79
C THR A 121 -4.58 -6.93 -3.12
N ASN A 122 -4.28 -7.98 -2.36
CA ASN A 122 -5.06 -9.21 -2.35
C ASN A 122 -5.88 -9.36 -1.05
N ASP A 123 -5.90 -8.33 -0.21
CA ASP A 123 -6.55 -8.38 1.09
C ASP A 123 -8.05 -8.11 0.95
N HIS A 124 -8.85 -9.13 1.24
CA HIS A 124 -10.30 -9.05 1.15
C HIS A 124 -10.94 -8.04 2.11
N HIS A 125 -10.22 -7.58 3.14
CA HIS A 125 -10.72 -6.54 4.04
C HIS A 125 -11.11 -5.27 3.26
N PHE A 126 -10.32 -4.91 2.25
CA PHE A 126 -10.63 -3.74 1.42
C PHE A 126 -11.94 -3.93 0.66
N ARG A 127 -12.20 -5.15 0.17
CA ARG A 127 -13.46 -5.46 -0.51
C ARG A 127 -14.64 -5.32 0.45
N GLN A 128 -14.49 -5.78 1.68
CA GLN A 128 -15.55 -5.68 2.70
C GLN A 128 -15.92 -4.22 2.96
N GLU A 129 -14.99 -3.30 2.79
CA GLU A 129 -15.20 -1.87 3.01
C GLU A 129 -15.63 -1.14 1.73
N GLY A 130 -15.88 -1.85 0.64
CA GLY A 130 -16.44 -1.31 -0.60
C GLY A 130 -15.43 -0.94 -1.67
N PHE A 131 -14.14 -1.23 -1.47
CA PHE A 131 -13.11 -0.97 -2.47
C PHE A 131 -12.95 -2.17 -3.42
N ARG A 132 -12.42 -1.90 -4.61
CA ARG A 132 -12.13 -2.95 -5.58
C ARG A 132 -10.68 -3.39 -5.46
N ILE A 133 -10.47 -4.65 -5.08
CA ILE A 133 -9.12 -5.23 -5.02
C ILE A 133 -8.74 -5.77 -6.40
N LEU A 134 -7.49 -5.55 -6.82
CA LEU A 134 -7.05 -5.91 -8.17
C LEU A 134 -6.32 -7.24 -8.25
N PHE A 135 -6.02 -7.86 -7.13
CA PHE A 135 -5.33 -9.16 -7.11
C PHE A 135 -6.15 -10.19 -6.32
N GLU A 136 -6.45 -11.30 -6.98
CA GLU A 136 -7.19 -12.42 -6.38
C GLU A 136 -6.54 -13.75 -6.71
#